data_0df612885c2253d2655a1c83c17ff738
#
_entry.id   0df612885c2253d2655a1c83c17ff738
#
_cell.length_a   1.000
_cell.length_b   1.000
_cell.length_c   1.000
_cell.angle_alpha   90.00
_cell.angle_beta   90.00
_cell.angle_gamma   90.00
#
_symmetry.space_group_name_H-M   'P 1'
#
loop_
_entity.id
_entity.type
_entity.pdbx_description
1 polymer ?
#
loop_
_entity_poly.entity_id
_entity_poly.type
_entity_poly.pdbx_seq_one_letter_code
_entity_poly.pdbx_strand_id
1 'polypeptide(L)'
;MRRLILLACLVLFTSIQLPSLDGGERPNILYINADDLGIQDVSYNSNRYRTPNIDRLASEGMTFTQAYAPAANCAPSRSCCMTGQNTPRHGVYTVGNSDRGKSSQRKLIPIKNSVHIPQNQETIAEILQANGYKTIHLGKWHITRNPIEKGFDVNIGGNDSGSPTGGYFSPFKKGSMKSYNNQYPAGTHRVDIFADQAVKFLRKHRDDPFFMYMSYYSVHTGIEPVPEFVGKYKGKGVDAAYASMIEKMDQGIGKILSELDSLGLKDNTFVVFSSDNGGVQIISSQSPFRAGKGSYFEGGVRVPVVVRWPGKVEPGSINETPVTGLDFFPTFLDVAGIDSSEQKILDGQSLVPLLTGKGQFAERKLYWHFPIYLQGYGNIKKPEEGPHDSDFRTRPGSVVRDGKWKLHEYFEDGRLELYDLEADIGEQYNLVESHPEITSRIHADLKQWRKSMNAPVPTKLNPDYQPQ
;
A
#
# COMPACT_ATOMS: atom_id res chain seq x y z
N MET A 1 49.49 -15.61 61.70
CA MET A 1 49.61 -14.92 60.38
C MET A 1 49.14 -15.89 59.32
N ARG A 2 47.90 -15.76 58.89
CA ARG A 2 47.33 -16.56 57.78
C ARG A 2 47.20 -15.64 56.55
N ARG A 3 47.91 -15.97 55.47
CA ARG A 3 47.82 -15.26 54.17
C ARG A 3 46.60 -15.77 53.39
N LEU A 4 45.67 -14.88 53.09
CA LEU A 4 44.59 -15.11 52.14
C LEU A 4 45.15 -14.92 50.71
N ILE A 5 45.04 -15.95 49.91
CA ILE A 5 45.30 -15.85 48.46
C ILE A 5 43.94 -15.57 47.76
N LEU A 6 43.79 -14.38 47.16
CA LEU A 6 42.65 -14.04 46.28
C LEU A 6 42.95 -14.62 44.91
N LEU A 7 42.14 -15.58 44.50
CA LEU A 7 42.11 -16.03 43.11
C LEU A 7 41.16 -15.11 42.31
N ALA A 8 41.70 -14.31 41.39
CA ALA A 8 40.92 -13.53 40.44
C ALA A 8 40.54 -14.44 39.27
N CYS A 9 39.24 -14.79 39.16
CA CYS A 9 38.70 -15.44 37.95
C CYS A 9 38.52 -14.40 36.85
N LEU A 10 39.40 -14.45 35.85
CA LEU A 10 39.24 -13.71 34.61
C LEU A 10 38.17 -14.41 33.77
N VAL A 11 36.94 -13.85 33.69
CA VAL A 11 35.89 -14.31 32.76
C VAL A 11 36.18 -13.70 31.39
N LEU A 12 36.74 -14.51 30.51
CA LEU A 12 36.84 -14.18 29.07
C LEU A 12 35.43 -14.23 28.45
N PHE A 13 34.87 -13.06 28.19
CA PHE A 13 33.73 -12.95 27.27
C PHE A 13 34.20 -13.23 25.84
N THR A 14 34.08 -14.45 25.39
CA THR A 14 34.15 -14.76 23.96
C THR A 14 32.84 -14.28 23.33
N SER A 15 32.92 -13.20 22.60
CA SER A 15 31.83 -12.77 21.69
C SER A 15 31.61 -13.91 20.67
N ILE A 16 30.53 -14.64 20.83
CA ILE A 16 30.04 -15.57 19.79
C ILE A 16 29.59 -14.68 18.65
N GLN A 17 30.43 -14.50 17.63
CA GLN A 17 30.04 -14.02 16.34
C GLN A 17 29.17 -15.11 15.72
N LEU A 18 27.85 -14.85 15.62
CA LEU A 18 26.95 -15.66 14.80
C LEU A 18 27.50 -15.68 13.37
N PRO A 19 27.54 -16.83 12.69
CA PRO A 19 28.00 -16.90 11.31
C PRO A 19 27.09 -16.02 10.46
N SER A 20 27.67 -15.03 9.76
CA SER A 20 27.01 -14.35 8.67
C SER A 20 26.56 -15.42 7.67
N LEU A 21 25.27 -15.49 7.40
CA LEU A 21 24.72 -16.18 6.24
C LEU A 21 25.58 -15.80 5.05
N ASP A 22 26.00 -16.81 4.25
CA ASP A 22 26.87 -16.72 3.08
C ASP A 22 27.17 -15.29 2.61
N GLY A 23 28.45 -14.93 2.47
CA GLY A 23 28.96 -13.58 2.19
C GLY A 23 28.49 -12.98 0.85
N GLY A 24 27.19 -13.05 0.57
CA GLY A 24 26.50 -12.35 -0.51
C GLY A 24 26.21 -10.90 -0.10
N GLU A 25 26.40 -9.98 -1.01
CA GLU A 25 25.98 -8.58 -0.84
C GLU A 25 24.52 -8.51 -0.46
N ARG A 26 24.18 -7.69 0.56
CA ARG A 26 22.78 -7.44 0.98
C ARG A 26 21.98 -6.92 -0.20
N PRO A 27 20.80 -7.51 -0.54
CA PRO A 27 20.02 -7.04 -1.67
C PRO A 27 19.56 -5.59 -1.50
N ASN A 28 19.57 -4.83 -2.56
CA ASN A 28 18.88 -3.56 -2.64
C ASN A 28 17.38 -3.77 -2.63
N ILE A 29 16.62 -2.82 -2.10
CA ILE A 29 15.16 -2.88 -2.05
C ILE A 29 14.59 -1.64 -2.74
N LEU A 30 13.83 -1.87 -3.82
CA LEU A 30 13.05 -0.85 -4.53
C LEU A 30 11.56 -1.13 -4.34
N TYR A 31 10.89 -0.30 -3.55
CA TYR A 31 9.44 -0.33 -3.41
C TYR A 31 8.81 0.78 -4.25
N ILE A 32 8.07 0.41 -5.29
CA ILE A 32 7.33 1.30 -6.18
C ILE A 32 5.86 1.23 -5.80
N ASN A 33 5.27 2.36 -5.43
CA ASN A 33 3.88 2.44 -5.02
C ASN A 33 3.14 3.52 -5.81
N ALA A 34 2.13 3.12 -6.56
CA ALA A 34 1.21 4.03 -7.25
C ALA A 34 0.16 4.58 -6.27
N ASP A 35 -0.49 5.68 -6.65
CA ASP A 35 -1.56 6.33 -5.90
C ASP A 35 -2.88 6.22 -6.68
N ASP A 36 -3.87 5.57 -6.11
CA ASP A 36 -5.21 5.38 -6.71
C ASP A 36 -5.20 4.56 -8.03
N LEU A 37 -4.20 3.71 -8.25
CA LEU A 37 -4.16 2.85 -9.43
C LEU A 37 -4.94 1.56 -9.17
N GLY A 38 -6.00 1.35 -9.93
CA GLY A 38 -6.83 0.16 -9.79
C GLY A 38 -6.20 -1.11 -10.36
N ILE A 39 -6.72 -2.25 -9.93
CA ILE A 39 -6.28 -3.57 -10.42
C ILE A 39 -6.45 -3.71 -11.95
N GLN A 40 -7.45 -3.04 -12.53
CA GLN A 40 -7.73 -3.05 -13.97
C GLN A 40 -6.99 -1.93 -14.74
N ASP A 41 -6.12 -1.18 -14.09
CA ASP A 41 -5.46 -0.03 -14.70
C ASP A 41 -4.02 -0.34 -15.18
N VAL A 42 -3.62 -1.62 -15.12
CA VAL A 42 -2.34 -2.13 -15.64
C VAL A 42 -2.57 -3.06 -16.84
N SER A 43 -1.67 -3.02 -17.83
CA SER A 43 -1.89 -3.72 -19.11
C SER A 43 -1.83 -5.25 -18.99
N TYR A 44 -1.17 -5.83 -18.01
CA TYR A 44 -1.18 -7.28 -17.81
C TYR A 44 -2.54 -7.81 -17.24
N ASN A 45 -3.41 -6.92 -16.70
CA ASN A 45 -4.77 -7.29 -16.24
C ASN A 45 -5.87 -6.83 -17.21
N SER A 46 -5.61 -5.79 -18.02
CA SER A 46 -6.57 -5.30 -19.00
C SER A 46 -5.85 -4.58 -20.15
N ASN A 47 -6.48 -4.53 -21.32
CA ASN A 47 -5.92 -3.85 -22.50
C ASN A 47 -6.35 -2.37 -22.62
N ARG A 48 -6.91 -1.78 -21.55
CA ARG A 48 -7.41 -0.40 -21.55
C ARG A 48 -6.32 0.66 -21.50
N TYR A 49 -5.24 0.35 -20.78
CA TYR A 49 -4.12 1.26 -20.53
C TYR A 49 -2.79 0.63 -20.99
N ARG A 50 -1.76 1.43 -21.12
CA ARG A 50 -0.44 0.97 -21.57
C ARG A 50 0.58 1.14 -20.44
N THR A 51 1.08 0.01 -19.95
CA THR A 51 2.07 -0.06 -18.87
C THR A 51 3.21 -1.03 -19.21
N PRO A 52 3.95 -0.83 -20.35
CA PRO A 52 4.92 -1.81 -20.83
C PRO A 52 6.07 -2.06 -19.87
N ASN A 53 6.45 -1.11 -19.00
CA ASN A 53 7.51 -1.30 -18.03
C ASN A 53 7.03 -2.07 -16.79
N ILE A 54 5.77 -1.89 -16.38
CA ILE A 54 5.13 -2.71 -15.35
C ILE A 54 4.92 -4.13 -15.90
N ASP A 55 4.53 -4.29 -17.18
CA ASP A 55 4.44 -5.61 -17.84
C ASP A 55 5.81 -6.30 -17.91
N ARG A 56 6.89 -5.55 -18.15
CA ARG A 56 8.25 -6.05 -18.06
C ARG A 56 8.56 -6.59 -16.66
N LEU A 57 8.21 -5.85 -15.60
CA LEU A 57 8.36 -6.34 -14.23
C LEU A 57 7.57 -7.64 -13.99
N ALA A 58 6.33 -7.72 -14.48
CA ALA A 58 5.50 -8.91 -14.39
C ALA A 58 6.13 -10.11 -15.13
N SER A 59 6.68 -9.88 -16.32
CA SER A 59 7.35 -10.95 -17.09
C SER A 59 8.70 -11.39 -16.50
N GLU A 60 9.39 -10.52 -15.75
CA GLU A 60 10.66 -10.80 -15.07
C GLU A 60 10.48 -11.26 -13.61
N GLY A 61 9.26 -11.28 -13.09
CA GLY A 61 8.94 -11.56 -11.69
C GLY A 61 7.70 -12.41 -11.48
N MET A 62 7.08 -12.29 -10.30
CA MET A 62 5.85 -12.95 -9.91
C MET A 62 4.71 -11.94 -9.79
N THR A 63 3.56 -12.25 -10.39
CA THR A 63 2.32 -11.49 -10.24
C THR A 63 1.42 -12.14 -9.20
N PHE A 64 0.95 -11.34 -8.23
CA PHE A 64 -0.06 -11.78 -7.27
C PHE A 64 -1.45 -11.37 -7.75
N THR A 65 -2.31 -12.36 -8.05
CA THR A 65 -3.65 -12.11 -8.57
C THR A 65 -4.65 -11.75 -7.49
N GLN A 66 -4.34 -12.07 -6.22
CA GLN A 66 -5.17 -11.81 -5.06
C GLN A 66 -4.42 -10.96 -4.02
N ALA A 67 -3.90 -9.81 -4.46
CA ALA A 67 -3.20 -8.88 -3.60
C ALA A 67 -4.10 -7.73 -3.14
N TYR A 68 -3.99 -7.35 -1.88
CA TYR A 68 -4.88 -6.40 -1.23
C TYR A 68 -4.14 -5.23 -0.58
N ALA A 69 -4.67 -4.04 -0.78
CA ALA A 69 -4.34 -2.90 0.05
C ALA A 69 -4.84 -3.12 1.49
N PRO A 70 -4.06 -2.82 2.53
CA PRO A 70 -4.47 -3.01 3.91
C PRO A 70 -5.55 -2.02 4.39
N ALA A 71 -5.82 -0.99 3.58
CA ALA A 71 -6.97 -0.09 3.75
C ALA A 71 -7.39 0.48 2.39
N ALA A 72 -8.65 0.91 2.28
CA ALA A 72 -9.21 1.42 1.02
C ALA A 72 -8.86 2.88 0.69
N ASN A 73 -8.00 3.52 1.49
CA ASN A 73 -7.54 4.90 1.31
C ASN A 73 -6.04 5.03 1.52
N CYS A 74 -5.46 6.07 0.92
CA CYS A 74 -4.00 6.30 0.86
C CYS A 74 -3.32 6.35 2.24
N ALA A 75 -3.67 7.30 3.13
CA ALA A 75 -2.97 7.47 4.41
C ALA A 75 -2.98 6.21 5.29
N PRO A 76 -4.13 5.55 5.55
CA PRO A 76 -4.14 4.33 6.35
C PRO A 76 -3.40 3.18 5.66
N SER A 77 -3.55 2.99 4.35
CA SER A 77 -2.84 1.94 3.63
C SER A 77 -1.32 2.12 3.69
N ARG A 78 -0.82 3.34 3.41
CA ARG A 78 0.61 3.67 3.48
C ARG A 78 1.16 3.51 4.90
N SER A 79 0.38 3.92 5.91
CA SER A 79 0.73 3.71 7.32
C SER A 79 0.87 2.22 7.64
N CYS A 80 -0.07 1.40 7.22
CA CYS A 80 -0.02 -0.05 7.40
C CYS A 80 1.22 -0.68 6.73
N CYS A 81 1.51 -0.31 5.45
CA CYS A 81 2.66 -0.86 4.73
C CYS A 81 4.00 -0.48 5.39
N MET A 82 4.13 0.77 5.86
CA MET A 82 5.37 1.26 6.47
C MET A 82 5.59 0.76 7.91
N THR A 83 4.53 0.37 8.62
CA THR A 83 4.60 -0.10 10.01
C THR A 83 4.42 -1.60 10.17
N GLY A 84 3.97 -2.30 9.12
CA GLY A 84 3.58 -3.72 9.20
C GLY A 84 2.36 -3.99 10.06
N GLN A 85 1.56 -2.97 10.39
CA GLN A 85 0.48 -3.03 11.38
C GLN A 85 -0.86 -2.57 10.83
N ASN A 86 -1.93 -3.23 11.28
CA ASN A 86 -3.31 -2.89 10.94
C ASN A 86 -3.76 -1.54 11.54
N THR A 87 -4.74 -0.92 10.89
CA THR A 87 -5.27 0.41 11.26
C THR A 87 -5.63 0.60 12.74
N PRO A 88 -6.16 -0.38 13.50
CA PRO A 88 -6.44 -0.18 14.93
C PRO A 88 -5.19 0.10 15.78
N ARG A 89 -4.00 -0.36 15.36
CA ARG A 89 -2.77 -0.19 16.14
C ARG A 89 -2.20 1.23 16.06
N HIS A 90 -2.42 1.93 14.95
CA HIS A 90 -1.91 3.29 14.77
C HIS A 90 -3.02 4.36 14.71
N GLY A 91 -4.30 3.96 14.64
CA GLY A 91 -5.44 4.87 14.68
C GLY A 91 -5.65 5.73 13.43
N VAL A 92 -4.90 5.49 12.35
CA VAL A 92 -5.11 6.14 11.04
C VAL A 92 -6.08 5.29 10.24
N TYR A 93 -7.35 5.72 10.16
CA TYR A 93 -8.44 4.97 9.50
C TYR A 93 -8.82 5.55 8.14
N THR A 94 -8.52 6.85 7.92
CA THR A 94 -8.87 7.57 6.69
C THR A 94 -7.97 8.77 6.48
N VAL A 95 -8.22 9.51 5.41
CA VAL A 95 -7.58 10.80 5.11
C VAL A 95 -8.37 11.92 5.77
N GLY A 96 -7.74 12.71 6.64
CA GLY A 96 -8.37 13.84 7.32
C GLY A 96 -9.42 13.42 8.35
N ASN A 97 -10.59 14.03 8.35
CA ASN A 97 -11.62 13.80 9.35
C ASN A 97 -12.37 12.48 9.12
N SER A 98 -12.80 11.85 10.23
CA SER A 98 -13.57 10.60 10.24
C SER A 98 -15.08 10.79 10.02
N ASP A 99 -15.58 12.02 10.16
CA ASP A 99 -17.00 12.40 10.12
C ASP A 99 -17.39 13.04 8.77
N ARG A 100 -16.94 12.46 7.67
CA ARG A 100 -17.19 12.98 6.32
C ARG A 100 -18.64 12.72 5.87
N GLY A 101 -19.12 13.51 4.91
CA GLY A 101 -20.51 13.52 4.47
C GLY A 101 -21.41 14.40 5.35
N LYS A 102 -22.72 14.42 5.07
CA LYS A 102 -23.69 15.24 5.81
C LYS A 102 -23.95 14.65 7.20
N SER A 103 -23.95 15.50 8.25
CA SER A 103 -24.21 15.04 9.62
C SER A 103 -25.58 14.35 9.75
N SER A 104 -26.61 14.88 9.11
CA SER A 104 -27.96 14.30 9.13
C SER A 104 -28.06 12.88 8.53
N GLN A 105 -27.08 12.43 7.77
CA GLN A 105 -27.05 11.09 7.17
C GLN A 105 -26.19 10.08 7.96
N ARG A 106 -25.40 10.54 8.94
CA ARG A 106 -24.55 9.68 9.78
C ARG A 106 -25.29 9.28 11.04
N LYS A 107 -25.62 8.01 11.21
CA LYS A 107 -26.34 7.49 12.38
C LYS A 107 -25.49 7.49 13.63
N LEU A 108 -24.19 7.24 13.51
CA LEU A 108 -23.25 7.15 14.63
C LEU A 108 -22.26 8.33 14.62
N ILE A 109 -21.76 8.68 15.80
CA ILE A 109 -20.57 9.51 15.93
C ILE A 109 -19.35 8.60 15.66
N PRO A 110 -18.57 8.83 14.57
CA PRO A 110 -17.44 7.97 14.23
C PRO A 110 -16.30 8.06 15.24
N ILE A 111 -15.42 7.08 15.22
CA ILE A 111 -14.17 7.11 15.97
C ILE A 111 -13.27 8.21 15.39
N LYS A 112 -12.63 8.98 16.27
CA LYS A 112 -11.71 10.04 15.86
C LYS A 112 -10.52 9.43 15.09
N ASN A 113 -10.25 9.97 13.92
CA ASN A 113 -9.11 9.56 13.11
C ASN A 113 -7.81 10.23 13.59
N SER A 114 -6.71 9.47 13.65
CA SER A 114 -5.37 10.02 13.72
C SER A 114 -4.91 10.38 12.30
N VAL A 115 -4.39 11.59 12.12
CA VAL A 115 -3.89 12.03 10.78
C VAL A 115 -2.47 11.57 10.50
N HIS A 116 -1.73 11.18 11.54
CA HIS A 116 -0.36 10.68 11.49
C HIS A 116 -0.25 9.42 12.36
N ILE A 117 0.69 8.54 12.05
CA ILE A 117 1.07 7.45 12.95
C ILE A 117 1.66 8.01 14.25
N PRO A 118 1.54 7.32 15.40
CA PRO A 118 2.21 7.70 16.63
C PRO A 118 3.73 7.88 16.45
N GLN A 119 4.31 8.86 17.16
CA GLN A 119 5.73 9.18 17.01
C GLN A 119 6.65 8.00 17.33
N ASN A 120 6.27 7.19 18.34
CA ASN A 120 7.01 6.02 18.78
C ASN A 120 6.76 4.77 17.93
N GLN A 121 5.97 4.90 16.86
CA GLN A 121 5.74 3.80 15.93
C GLN A 121 6.87 3.77 14.90
N GLU A 122 7.62 2.69 14.90
CA GLU A 122 8.76 2.49 14.02
C GLU A 122 8.30 2.09 12.61
N THR A 123 9.02 2.53 11.61
CA THR A 123 8.80 2.20 10.20
C THR A 123 9.89 1.26 9.69
N ILE A 124 9.60 0.56 8.61
CA ILE A 124 10.60 -0.29 7.93
C ILE A 124 11.83 0.51 7.49
N ALA A 125 11.65 1.80 7.12
CA ALA A 125 12.76 2.64 6.72
C ALA A 125 13.72 2.95 7.89
N GLU A 126 13.18 3.19 9.12
CA GLU A 126 14.00 3.38 10.32
C GLU A 126 14.86 2.13 10.61
N ILE A 127 14.26 0.94 10.47
CA ILE A 127 15.00 -0.32 10.72
C ILE A 127 16.07 -0.56 9.65
N LEU A 128 15.72 -0.40 8.38
CA LEU A 128 16.68 -0.57 7.29
C LEU A 128 17.84 0.43 7.39
N GLN A 129 17.56 1.71 7.70
CA GLN A 129 18.56 2.74 7.92
C GLN A 129 19.50 2.37 9.09
N ALA A 130 18.94 1.95 10.24
CA ALA A 130 19.70 1.52 11.40
C ALA A 130 20.60 0.29 11.10
N ASN A 131 20.22 -0.52 10.11
CA ASN A 131 20.98 -1.66 9.62
C ASN A 131 21.89 -1.34 8.41
N GLY A 132 22.17 -0.06 8.16
CA GLY A 132 23.18 0.39 7.20
C GLY A 132 22.70 0.56 5.76
N TYR A 133 21.41 0.45 5.49
CA TYR A 133 20.85 0.80 4.18
C TYR A 133 20.88 2.31 3.97
N LYS A 134 21.23 2.75 2.76
CA LYS A 134 21.00 4.13 2.32
C LYS A 134 19.55 4.27 1.90
N THR A 135 18.85 5.25 2.46
CA THR A 135 17.40 5.33 2.32
C THR A 135 16.95 6.58 1.57
N ILE A 136 16.06 6.43 0.59
CA ILE A 136 15.46 7.54 -0.13
C ILE A 136 13.96 7.38 -0.28
N HIS A 137 13.24 8.45 0.00
CA HIS A 137 11.83 8.62 -0.29
C HIS A 137 11.65 9.60 -1.46
N LEU A 138 10.84 9.23 -2.45
CA LEU A 138 10.48 10.09 -3.59
C LEU A 138 8.96 10.09 -3.78
N GLY A 139 8.35 11.27 -3.74
CA GLY A 139 6.95 11.47 -4.03
C GLY A 139 6.03 11.58 -2.82
N LYS A 140 4.90 10.86 -2.83
CA LYS A 140 3.85 10.95 -1.82
C LYS A 140 4.20 10.19 -0.54
N TRP A 141 4.24 10.89 0.58
CA TRP A 141 4.41 10.26 1.90
C TRP A 141 3.08 10.01 2.61
N HIS A 142 2.41 11.08 3.03
CA HIS A 142 1.06 11.05 3.61
C HIS A 142 0.91 10.20 4.89
N ILE A 143 1.97 10.05 5.68
CA ILE A 143 2.01 9.27 6.94
C ILE A 143 2.34 10.15 8.13
N THR A 144 3.36 11.00 7.99
CA THR A 144 3.80 12.02 8.95
C THR A 144 4.19 13.29 8.19
N ARG A 145 4.60 14.34 8.91
CA ARG A 145 5.00 15.62 8.29
C ARG A 145 6.22 15.49 7.40
N ASN A 146 7.19 14.67 7.79
CA ASN A 146 8.46 14.57 7.09
C ASN A 146 8.99 13.12 7.10
N PRO A 147 9.25 12.50 5.94
CA PRO A 147 9.87 11.17 5.85
C PRO A 147 11.23 11.06 6.53
N ILE A 148 12.02 12.15 6.60
CA ILE A 148 13.33 12.15 7.25
C ILE A 148 13.23 11.73 8.71
N GLU A 149 12.16 12.13 9.41
CA GLU A 149 11.91 11.76 10.81
C GLU A 149 11.54 10.27 10.99
N LYS A 150 11.39 9.57 9.87
CA LYS A 150 10.93 8.18 9.79
C LYS A 150 11.90 7.29 8.97
N GLY A 151 13.21 7.58 9.06
CA GLY A 151 14.27 6.71 8.59
C GLY A 151 14.68 6.89 7.13
N PHE A 152 14.35 8.02 6.50
CA PHE A 152 14.87 8.33 5.18
C PHE A 152 16.00 9.35 5.24
N ASP A 153 17.17 9.02 4.64
CA ASP A 153 18.31 9.94 4.51
C ASP A 153 18.00 11.08 3.54
N VAL A 154 17.19 10.79 2.50
CA VAL A 154 16.81 11.73 1.46
C VAL A 154 15.31 11.72 1.25
N ASN A 155 14.72 12.91 1.14
CA ASN A 155 13.31 13.10 0.83
C ASN A 155 13.11 14.04 -0.36
N ILE A 156 12.47 13.57 -1.42
CA ILE A 156 12.14 14.34 -2.61
C ILE A 156 10.63 14.48 -2.75
N GLY A 157 10.08 15.60 -2.32
CA GLY A 157 8.67 15.95 -2.52
C GLY A 157 7.68 15.39 -1.51
N GLY A 158 8.11 14.54 -0.54
CA GLY A 158 7.25 13.94 0.47
C GLY A 158 6.90 14.88 1.63
N ASN A 159 5.64 14.84 2.06
CA ASN A 159 5.11 15.48 3.27
C ASN A 159 3.77 14.82 3.65
N ASP A 160 3.04 15.41 4.60
CA ASP A 160 1.73 14.95 5.05
C ASP A 160 0.57 15.21 4.07
N SER A 161 0.83 15.88 2.93
CA SER A 161 -0.21 16.14 1.92
C SER A 161 -0.56 14.88 1.15
N GLY A 162 -1.86 14.59 1.04
CA GLY A 162 -2.37 13.49 0.21
C GLY A 162 -2.43 13.81 -1.29
N SER A 163 -2.23 15.08 -1.68
CA SER A 163 -2.34 15.54 -3.07
C SER A 163 -1.01 16.09 -3.58
N PRO A 164 -0.78 16.14 -4.90
CA PRO A 164 0.43 16.68 -5.51
C PRO A 164 0.50 18.21 -5.33
N THR A 165 0.95 18.65 -4.13
CA THR A 165 1.02 20.06 -3.77
C THR A 165 1.80 20.84 -4.84
N GLY A 166 1.14 21.82 -5.46
CA GLY A 166 1.72 22.65 -6.51
C GLY A 166 1.47 22.17 -7.95
N GLY A 167 0.77 21.03 -8.15
CA GLY A 167 0.44 20.48 -9.47
C GLY A 167 1.42 19.37 -9.92
N TYR A 168 1.17 18.82 -11.11
CA TYR A 168 2.01 17.77 -11.69
C TYR A 168 3.16 18.32 -12.54
N PHE A 169 3.08 19.55 -13.00
CA PHE A 169 4.07 20.15 -13.89
C PHE A 169 4.80 21.35 -13.26
N SER A 170 6.07 21.52 -13.61
CA SER A 170 6.83 22.75 -13.31
C SER A 170 6.32 23.91 -14.17
N PRO A 171 6.40 25.18 -13.67
CA PRO A 171 6.84 25.57 -12.33
C PRO A 171 5.79 25.26 -11.26
N PHE A 172 6.24 24.59 -10.19
CA PHE A 172 5.37 24.22 -9.07
C PHE A 172 4.98 25.45 -8.27
N LYS A 173 3.69 25.67 -8.06
CA LYS A 173 3.17 26.88 -7.41
C LYS A 173 3.47 26.95 -5.91
N LYS A 174 3.57 25.77 -5.24
CA LYS A 174 3.78 25.65 -3.79
C LYS A 174 4.38 24.29 -3.42
N GLY A 175 4.76 24.13 -2.14
CA GLY A 175 5.32 22.89 -1.60
C GLY A 175 6.82 22.75 -1.85
N SER A 176 7.40 21.64 -1.38
CA SER A 176 8.83 21.33 -1.49
C SER A 176 9.34 21.23 -2.93
N MET A 177 8.46 20.91 -3.89
CA MET A 177 8.82 20.84 -5.30
C MET A 177 9.19 22.20 -5.92
N LYS A 178 8.86 23.34 -5.28
CA LYS A 178 9.29 24.67 -5.76
C LYS A 178 10.81 24.81 -5.92
N SER A 179 11.60 24.12 -5.11
CA SER A 179 13.06 24.14 -5.19
C SER A 179 13.60 23.57 -6.51
N TYR A 180 12.79 22.83 -7.24
CA TYR A 180 13.13 22.24 -8.53
C TYR A 180 12.80 23.13 -9.73
N ASN A 181 12.04 24.24 -9.54
CA ASN A 181 11.65 25.13 -10.65
C ASN A 181 12.84 25.74 -11.39
N ASN A 182 13.96 25.99 -10.70
CA ASN A 182 15.18 26.53 -11.31
C ASN A 182 16.13 25.43 -11.83
N GLN A 183 15.81 24.17 -11.61
CA GLN A 183 16.63 23.01 -12.00
C GLN A 183 16.08 22.30 -13.23
N TYR A 184 14.78 22.49 -13.53
CA TYR A 184 14.07 21.83 -14.61
C TYR A 184 13.28 22.85 -15.45
N PRO A 185 13.20 22.65 -16.78
CA PRO A 185 12.39 23.49 -17.65
C PRO A 185 10.91 23.53 -17.24
N ALA A 186 10.23 24.64 -17.56
CA ALA A 186 8.78 24.72 -17.42
C ALA A 186 8.10 23.62 -18.25
N GLY A 187 7.04 23.04 -17.69
CA GLY A 187 6.35 21.89 -18.31
C GLY A 187 6.95 20.52 -17.99
N THR A 188 8.07 20.45 -17.23
CA THR A 188 8.60 19.14 -16.78
C THR A 188 7.64 18.49 -15.80
N HIS A 189 7.23 17.26 -16.07
CA HIS A 189 6.34 16.50 -15.18
C HIS A 189 7.11 16.01 -13.95
N ARG A 190 6.46 15.99 -12.77
CA ARG A 190 7.13 15.56 -11.52
C ARG A 190 7.64 14.11 -11.54
N VAL A 191 7.04 13.24 -12.35
CA VAL A 191 7.54 11.87 -12.58
C VAL A 191 8.96 11.88 -13.15
N ASP A 192 9.24 12.80 -14.10
CA ASP A 192 10.59 12.92 -14.69
C ASP A 192 11.61 13.37 -13.64
N ILE A 193 11.21 14.33 -12.79
CA ILE A 193 12.05 14.82 -11.69
C ILE A 193 12.35 13.70 -10.71
N PHE A 194 11.32 12.92 -10.30
CA PHE A 194 11.52 11.80 -9.39
C PHE A 194 12.42 10.73 -9.99
N ALA A 195 12.21 10.37 -11.26
CA ALA A 195 13.06 9.41 -11.96
C ALA A 195 14.53 9.91 -12.08
N ASP A 196 14.73 11.21 -12.38
CA ASP A 196 16.07 11.80 -12.41
C ASP A 196 16.77 11.79 -11.05
N GLN A 197 16.03 12.11 -9.98
CA GLN A 197 16.58 12.08 -8.62
C GLN A 197 16.86 10.63 -8.16
N ALA A 198 16.02 9.68 -8.55
CA ALA A 198 16.27 8.25 -8.32
C ALA A 198 17.55 7.79 -9.02
N VAL A 199 17.73 8.13 -10.31
CA VAL A 199 18.95 7.84 -11.08
C VAL A 199 20.20 8.43 -10.42
N LYS A 200 20.14 9.70 -9.97
CA LYS A 200 21.25 10.33 -9.24
C LYS A 200 21.58 9.59 -7.94
N PHE A 201 20.56 9.16 -7.21
CA PHE A 201 20.74 8.40 -5.97
C PHE A 201 21.39 7.03 -6.26
N LEU A 202 20.90 6.28 -7.26
CA LEU A 202 21.43 4.98 -7.65
C LEU A 202 22.91 5.07 -8.04
N ARG A 203 23.29 6.06 -8.85
CA ARG A 203 24.69 6.29 -9.25
C ARG A 203 25.60 6.61 -8.07
N LYS A 204 25.10 7.40 -7.11
CA LYS A 204 25.85 7.80 -5.93
C LYS A 204 26.07 6.64 -4.96
N HIS A 205 25.08 5.77 -4.83
CA HIS A 205 25.03 4.69 -3.83
C HIS A 205 25.05 3.29 -4.47
N ARG A 206 25.67 3.16 -5.64
CA ARG A 206 25.73 1.89 -6.38
C ARG A 206 26.48 0.77 -5.65
N ASP A 207 27.38 1.15 -4.73
CA ASP A 207 28.21 0.22 -3.97
C ASP A 207 27.70 0.05 -2.50
N ASP A 208 26.58 0.71 -2.15
CA ASP A 208 25.91 0.60 -0.85
C ASP A 208 24.59 -0.17 -1.00
N PRO A 209 24.16 -0.97 0.00
CA PRO A 209 22.78 -1.46 0.02
C PRO A 209 21.83 -0.29 0.22
N PHE A 210 20.73 -0.24 -0.56
CA PHE A 210 19.77 0.84 -0.47
C PHE A 210 18.33 0.37 -0.34
N PHE A 211 17.52 1.22 0.32
CA PHE A 211 16.07 1.18 0.30
C PHE A 211 15.52 2.42 -0.40
N MET A 212 14.91 2.23 -1.56
CA MET A 212 14.24 3.29 -2.32
C MET A 212 12.72 3.10 -2.25
N TYR A 213 12.02 4.05 -1.65
CA TYR A 213 10.56 4.12 -1.70
C TYR A 213 10.15 5.13 -2.78
N MET A 214 9.91 4.64 -4.01
CA MET A 214 9.36 5.40 -5.11
C MET A 214 7.83 5.42 -5.00
N SER A 215 7.32 6.45 -4.39
CA SER A 215 5.92 6.61 -4.05
C SER A 215 5.28 7.70 -4.92
N TYR A 216 4.72 7.30 -6.05
CA TYR A 216 4.14 8.24 -6.99
C TYR A 216 2.90 8.96 -6.43
N TYR A 217 2.66 10.20 -6.87
CA TYR A 217 1.37 10.86 -6.76
C TYR A 217 0.42 10.46 -7.88
N SER A 218 0.94 9.89 -8.98
CA SER A 218 0.14 9.38 -10.08
C SER A 218 -0.54 8.06 -9.63
N VAL A 219 -1.86 7.90 -9.82
CA VAL A 219 -2.70 8.72 -10.67
C VAL A 219 -3.80 9.44 -9.86
N HIS A 220 -3.43 10.05 -8.74
CA HIS A 220 -4.36 10.73 -7.81
C HIS A 220 -5.14 11.85 -8.50
N THR A 221 -6.37 12.08 -8.03
CA THR A 221 -7.24 13.15 -8.50
C THR A 221 -6.62 14.55 -8.40
N GLY A 222 -7.09 15.43 -9.26
CA GLY A 222 -6.40 16.59 -9.77
C GLY A 222 -5.76 16.22 -11.10
N ILE A 223 -6.51 15.41 -11.91
CA ILE A 223 -6.00 14.82 -13.16
C ILE A 223 -5.53 15.93 -14.10
N GLU A 224 -4.25 15.88 -14.47
CA GLU A 224 -3.63 16.79 -15.42
C GLU A 224 -3.17 15.97 -16.65
N PRO A 225 -3.71 16.24 -17.85
CA PRO A 225 -3.34 15.48 -19.04
C PRO A 225 -1.86 15.66 -19.37
N VAL A 226 -1.20 14.56 -19.73
CA VAL A 226 0.20 14.59 -20.20
C VAL A 226 0.19 14.80 -21.72
N PRO A 227 0.67 15.96 -22.22
CA PRO A 227 0.57 16.32 -23.65
C PRO A 227 1.16 15.28 -24.61
N GLU A 228 2.25 14.63 -24.21
CA GLU A 228 2.94 13.60 -24.98
C GLU A 228 2.07 12.35 -25.24
N PHE A 229 1.18 11.99 -24.31
CA PHE A 229 0.43 10.74 -24.36
C PHE A 229 -1.07 10.88 -24.54
N VAL A 230 -1.68 12.00 -24.11
CA VAL A 230 -3.14 12.16 -24.06
C VAL A 230 -3.82 11.93 -25.41
N GLY A 231 -3.16 12.29 -26.51
CA GLY A 231 -3.64 12.10 -27.87
C GLY A 231 -3.90 10.64 -28.23
N LYS A 232 -3.11 9.70 -27.68
CA LYS A 232 -3.22 8.26 -27.95
C LYS A 232 -4.53 7.64 -27.42
N TYR A 233 -5.16 8.27 -26.43
CA TYR A 233 -6.32 7.74 -25.71
C TYR A 233 -7.65 8.40 -26.08
N LYS A 234 -7.63 9.44 -26.91
CA LYS A 234 -8.86 10.10 -27.38
C LYS A 234 -9.74 9.10 -28.14
N GLY A 235 -11.01 9.00 -27.74
CA GLY A 235 -11.97 8.08 -28.35
C GLY A 235 -11.79 6.59 -28.02
N LYS A 236 -10.95 6.24 -27.05
CA LYS A 236 -10.68 4.84 -26.65
C LYS A 236 -11.61 4.29 -25.56
N GLY A 237 -12.65 5.02 -25.15
CA GLY A 237 -13.59 4.59 -24.10
C GLY A 237 -13.03 4.71 -22.68
N VAL A 238 -11.89 5.38 -22.49
CA VAL A 238 -11.25 5.68 -21.20
C VAL A 238 -11.09 7.19 -21.03
N ASP A 239 -10.91 7.65 -19.80
CA ASP A 239 -10.47 9.03 -19.56
C ASP A 239 -9.05 9.22 -20.09
N ALA A 240 -8.90 10.03 -21.14
CA ALA A 240 -7.63 10.19 -21.84
C ALA A 240 -6.57 10.89 -20.99
N ALA A 241 -6.97 11.81 -20.11
CA ALA A 241 -6.05 12.49 -19.21
C ALA A 241 -5.51 11.50 -18.17
N TYR A 242 -6.38 10.72 -17.54
CA TYR A 242 -6.01 9.67 -16.59
C TYR A 242 -5.08 8.63 -17.24
N ALA A 243 -5.46 8.11 -18.41
CA ALA A 243 -4.64 7.15 -19.16
C ALA A 243 -3.26 7.69 -19.50
N SER A 244 -3.15 8.98 -19.85
CA SER A 244 -1.86 9.63 -20.12
C SER A 244 -0.97 9.75 -18.89
N MET A 245 -1.56 9.91 -17.69
CA MET A 245 -0.81 9.92 -16.43
C MET A 245 -0.31 8.53 -16.05
N ILE A 246 -1.07 7.47 -16.34
CA ILE A 246 -0.63 6.08 -16.16
C ILE A 246 0.61 5.81 -17.03
N GLU A 247 0.53 6.13 -18.33
CA GLU A 247 1.66 5.91 -19.27
C GLU A 247 2.89 6.74 -18.87
N LYS A 248 2.70 7.95 -18.33
CA LYS A 248 3.79 8.78 -17.82
C LYS A 248 4.45 8.18 -16.57
N MET A 249 3.67 7.65 -15.65
CA MET A 249 4.18 6.94 -14.48
C MET A 249 5.00 5.70 -14.90
N ASP A 250 4.44 4.90 -15.81
CA ASP A 250 5.11 3.72 -16.34
C ASP A 250 6.44 4.06 -17.02
N GLN A 251 6.50 5.17 -17.80
CA GLN A 251 7.73 5.67 -18.39
C GLN A 251 8.80 6.01 -17.31
N GLY A 252 8.39 6.64 -16.20
CA GLY A 252 9.27 6.92 -15.07
C GLY A 252 9.81 5.66 -14.40
N ILE A 253 8.96 4.63 -14.24
CA ILE A 253 9.35 3.30 -13.75
C ILE A 253 10.41 2.70 -14.69
N GLY A 254 10.15 2.71 -16.00
CA GLY A 254 11.08 2.20 -17.02
C GLY A 254 12.46 2.84 -16.96
N LYS A 255 12.52 4.16 -16.70
CA LYS A 255 13.79 4.87 -16.54
C LYS A 255 14.61 4.37 -15.34
N ILE A 256 13.96 4.12 -14.20
CA ILE A 256 14.63 3.60 -13.00
C ILE A 256 15.10 2.17 -13.22
N LEU A 257 14.27 1.30 -13.81
CA LEU A 257 14.63 -0.08 -14.10
C LEU A 257 15.80 -0.17 -15.08
N SER A 258 15.81 0.67 -16.12
CA SER A 258 16.92 0.74 -17.09
C SER A 258 18.21 1.23 -16.44
N GLU A 259 18.14 2.12 -15.46
CA GLU A 259 19.33 2.55 -14.71
C GLU A 259 19.89 1.42 -13.84
N LEU A 260 19.02 0.64 -13.16
CA LEU A 260 19.46 -0.56 -12.42
C LEU A 260 20.18 -1.55 -13.33
N ASP A 261 19.66 -1.77 -14.56
CA ASP A 261 20.31 -2.63 -15.56
C ASP A 261 21.70 -2.07 -15.95
N SER A 262 21.78 -0.78 -16.25
CA SER A 262 23.01 -0.12 -16.72
C SER A 262 24.12 -0.08 -15.67
N LEU A 263 23.75 -0.05 -14.39
CA LEU A 263 24.68 -0.07 -13.26
C LEU A 263 25.05 -1.49 -12.82
N GLY A 264 24.48 -2.53 -13.43
CA GLY A 264 24.68 -3.92 -13.00
C GLY A 264 24.03 -4.27 -11.67
N LEU A 265 23.05 -3.46 -11.20
CA LEU A 265 22.36 -3.64 -9.92
C LEU A 265 21.13 -4.52 -10.03
N LYS A 266 20.67 -4.87 -11.25
CA LYS A 266 19.42 -5.62 -11.49
C LYS A 266 19.36 -6.91 -10.66
N ASP A 267 20.42 -7.71 -10.70
CA ASP A 267 20.43 -9.06 -10.13
C ASP A 267 20.48 -9.05 -8.60
N ASN A 268 20.99 -7.95 -7.99
CA ASN A 268 20.99 -7.76 -6.54
C ASN A 268 19.92 -6.77 -6.07
N THR A 269 18.83 -6.59 -6.83
CA THR A 269 17.73 -5.68 -6.42
C THR A 269 16.40 -6.40 -6.34
N PHE A 270 15.82 -6.43 -5.14
CA PHE A 270 14.45 -6.83 -4.87
C PHE A 270 13.51 -5.68 -5.20
N VAL A 271 12.58 -5.89 -6.13
CA VAL A 271 11.63 -4.86 -6.59
C VAL A 271 10.21 -5.28 -6.28
N VAL A 272 9.46 -4.43 -5.59
CA VAL A 272 8.00 -4.56 -5.41
C VAL A 272 7.32 -3.40 -6.13
N PHE A 273 6.34 -3.69 -6.97
CA PHE A 273 5.37 -2.73 -7.50
C PHE A 273 4.00 -2.99 -6.89
N SER A 274 3.33 -1.94 -6.40
CA SER A 274 1.95 -2.01 -5.90
C SER A 274 1.19 -0.69 -6.07
N SER A 275 -0.09 -0.68 -5.70
CA SER A 275 -0.88 0.53 -5.46
C SER A 275 -1.33 0.60 -4.00
N ASP A 276 -1.54 1.82 -3.49
CA ASP A 276 -1.95 2.02 -2.10
C ASP A 276 -3.43 1.72 -1.84
N ASN A 277 -4.29 1.82 -2.83
CA ASN A 277 -5.71 1.44 -2.82
C ASN A 277 -6.23 1.26 -4.25
N GLY A 278 -7.45 0.78 -4.39
CA GLY A 278 -8.11 0.66 -5.69
C GLY A 278 -8.34 1.99 -6.39
N GLY A 279 -8.65 1.92 -7.68
CA GLY A 279 -8.88 3.08 -8.55
C GLY A 279 -10.10 3.91 -8.16
N VAL A 280 -10.12 5.16 -8.60
CA VAL A 280 -11.27 6.07 -8.41
C VAL A 280 -12.37 5.70 -9.40
N GLN A 281 -13.42 5.02 -8.94
CA GLN A 281 -14.47 4.40 -9.77
C GLN A 281 -15.10 5.33 -10.81
N ILE A 282 -15.33 6.61 -10.47
CA ILE A 282 -15.94 7.57 -11.40
C ILE A 282 -15.00 7.99 -12.55
N ILE A 283 -13.72 7.64 -12.48
CA ILE A 283 -12.68 7.89 -13.48
C ILE A 283 -12.37 6.61 -14.25
N SER A 284 -12.14 5.51 -13.52
CA SER A 284 -11.81 4.21 -14.07
C SER A 284 -12.62 3.09 -13.40
N SER A 285 -13.53 2.47 -14.17
CA SER A 285 -14.27 1.28 -13.71
C SER A 285 -13.30 0.13 -13.43
N GLN A 286 -13.52 -0.53 -12.31
CA GLN A 286 -12.74 -1.70 -11.92
C GLN A 286 -13.47 -3.03 -12.24
N SER A 287 -14.54 -2.97 -13.02
CA SER A 287 -15.31 -4.17 -13.42
C SER A 287 -14.39 -5.31 -13.92
N PRO A 288 -14.63 -6.56 -13.46
CA PRO A 288 -15.80 -7.06 -12.73
C PRO A 288 -15.77 -6.77 -11.21
N PHE A 289 -14.70 -6.19 -10.67
CA PHE A 289 -14.56 -5.87 -9.24
C PHE A 289 -15.45 -4.68 -8.87
N ARG A 290 -16.24 -4.85 -7.81
CA ARG A 290 -17.19 -3.85 -7.36
C ARG A 290 -16.53 -2.64 -6.72
N ALA A 291 -17.10 -1.44 -6.96
CA ALA A 291 -16.70 -0.16 -6.37
C ALA A 291 -15.25 0.26 -6.71
N GLY A 292 -14.60 0.99 -5.82
CA GLY A 292 -13.26 1.53 -5.99
C GLY A 292 -12.78 2.21 -4.72
N LYS A 293 -11.81 3.11 -4.83
CA LYS A 293 -11.20 3.86 -3.72
C LYS A 293 -12.19 4.30 -2.66
N GLY A 294 -11.89 3.97 -1.41
CA GLY A 294 -12.70 4.33 -0.24
C GLY A 294 -13.82 3.36 0.06
N SER A 295 -13.91 2.23 -0.66
CA SER A 295 -14.81 1.12 -0.40
C SER A 295 -14.03 -0.14 -0.10
N TYR A 296 -14.58 -1.04 0.71
CA TYR A 296 -13.95 -2.31 1.07
C TYR A 296 -14.47 -3.49 0.25
N PHE A 297 -15.22 -3.24 -0.83
CA PHE A 297 -15.45 -4.20 -1.91
C PHE A 297 -14.15 -4.41 -2.72
N GLU A 298 -14.12 -5.49 -3.53
CA GLU A 298 -12.89 -5.90 -4.24
C GLU A 298 -12.25 -4.76 -5.05
N GLY A 299 -13.04 -3.95 -5.77
CA GLY A 299 -12.51 -2.83 -6.56
C GLY A 299 -11.83 -1.72 -5.75
N GLY A 300 -12.11 -1.64 -4.43
CA GLY A 300 -11.51 -0.64 -3.55
C GLY A 300 -10.26 -1.10 -2.82
N VAL A 301 -10.09 -2.42 -2.61
CA VAL A 301 -8.97 -2.98 -1.84
C VAL A 301 -8.08 -3.93 -2.64
N ARG A 302 -8.57 -4.56 -3.72
CA ARG A 302 -7.74 -5.40 -4.58
C ARG A 302 -6.87 -4.53 -5.48
N VAL A 303 -5.55 -4.74 -5.45
CA VAL A 303 -4.55 -3.89 -6.11
C VAL A 303 -3.56 -4.71 -6.93
N PRO A 304 -2.96 -4.13 -7.98
CA PRO A 304 -1.90 -4.80 -8.70
C PRO A 304 -0.66 -4.95 -7.81
N VAL A 305 -0.08 -6.14 -7.75
CA VAL A 305 1.20 -6.40 -7.08
C VAL A 305 2.06 -7.31 -7.94
N VAL A 306 3.29 -6.85 -8.17
CA VAL A 306 4.33 -7.59 -8.87
C VAL A 306 5.60 -7.56 -8.01
N VAL A 307 6.27 -8.70 -7.89
CA VAL A 307 7.56 -8.81 -7.20
C VAL A 307 8.60 -9.40 -8.14
N ARG A 308 9.71 -8.68 -8.34
CA ARG A 308 10.87 -9.16 -9.09
C ARG A 308 12.06 -9.37 -8.15
N TRP A 309 12.62 -10.57 -8.17
CA TRP A 309 13.86 -10.90 -7.44
C TRP A 309 14.66 -11.90 -8.27
N PRO A 310 15.58 -11.44 -9.13
CA PRO A 310 16.32 -12.31 -10.03
C PRO A 310 17.06 -13.43 -9.29
N GLY A 311 17.02 -14.63 -9.86
CA GLY A 311 17.63 -15.83 -9.27
C GLY A 311 16.92 -16.41 -8.03
N LYS A 312 15.84 -15.76 -7.55
CA LYS A 312 15.04 -16.21 -6.42
C LYS A 312 13.57 -16.44 -6.79
N VAL A 313 13.02 -15.60 -7.65
CA VAL A 313 11.64 -15.67 -8.15
C VAL A 313 11.65 -16.20 -9.57
N GLU A 314 10.77 -17.15 -9.89
CA GLU A 314 10.57 -17.67 -11.25
C GLU A 314 9.96 -16.57 -12.14
N PRO A 315 10.62 -16.16 -13.24
CA PRO A 315 10.12 -15.13 -14.13
C PRO A 315 8.78 -15.50 -14.77
N GLY A 316 7.85 -14.52 -14.79
CA GLY A 316 6.50 -14.68 -15.36
C GLY A 316 5.58 -15.58 -14.54
N SER A 317 5.96 -15.94 -13.31
CA SER A 317 5.13 -16.77 -12.44
C SER A 317 3.91 -15.99 -11.90
N ILE A 318 2.85 -16.76 -11.57
CA ILE A 318 1.60 -16.24 -11.01
C ILE A 318 1.37 -16.92 -9.67
N ASN A 319 0.96 -16.15 -8.67
CA ASN A 319 0.60 -16.64 -7.35
C ASN A 319 -0.82 -16.17 -6.99
N GLU A 320 -1.68 -17.11 -6.59
CA GLU A 320 -3.08 -16.87 -6.26
C GLU A 320 -3.34 -16.80 -4.75
N THR A 321 -2.29 -16.94 -3.93
CA THR A 321 -2.41 -16.81 -2.47
C THR A 321 -2.83 -15.39 -2.09
N PRO A 322 -3.86 -15.21 -1.24
CA PRO A 322 -4.24 -13.90 -0.76
C PRO A 322 -3.14 -13.24 0.07
N VAL A 323 -2.62 -12.12 -0.41
CA VAL A 323 -1.57 -11.32 0.24
C VAL A 323 -2.03 -9.89 0.47
N THR A 324 -1.37 -9.17 1.36
CA THR A 324 -1.72 -7.78 1.69
C THR A 324 -0.48 -6.91 1.82
N GLY A 325 -0.65 -5.59 1.68
CA GLY A 325 0.46 -4.64 1.89
C GLY A 325 1.11 -4.67 3.27
N LEU A 326 0.46 -5.30 4.28
CA LEU A 326 1.08 -5.57 5.58
C LEU A 326 2.28 -6.53 5.49
N ASP A 327 2.29 -7.38 4.47
CA ASP A 327 3.32 -8.39 4.25
C ASP A 327 4.64 -7.81 3.74
N PHE A 328 4.60 -6.61 3.20
CA PHE A 328 5.80 -5.97 2.66
C PHE A 328 6.83 -5.69 3.76
N PHE A 329 6.41 -5.27 4.94
CA PHE A 329 7.30 -5.00 6.05
C PHE A 329 8.13 -6.23 6.45
N PRO A 330 7.53 -7.39 6.88
CA PRO A 330 8.31 -8.57 7.20
C PRO A 330 9.08 -9.13 6.00
N THR A 331 8.58 -8.96 4.78
CA THR A 331 9.30 -9.37 3.56
C THR A 331 10.59 -8.56 3.37
N PHE A 332 10.55 -7.24 3.56
CA PHE A 332 11.75 -6.40 3.46
C PHE A 332 12.78 -6.73 4.53
N LEU A 333 12.36 -7.09 5.76
CA LEU A 333 13.28 -7.57 6.79
C LEU A 333 13.95 -8.87 6.37
N ASP A 334 13.19 -9.86 5.92
CA ASP A 334 13.74 -11.15 5.48
C ASP A 334 14.71 -10.99 4.29
N VAL A 335 14.34 -10.16 3.30
CA VAL A 335 15.20 -9.84 2.15
C VAL A 335 16.50 -9.18 2.61
N ALA A 336 16.44 -8.31 3.61
CA ALA A 336 17.61 -7.64 4.18
C ALA A 336 18.42 -8.53 5.13
N GLY A 337 17.95 -9.73 5.46
CA GLY A 337 18.56 -10.62 6.43
C GLY A 337 18.50 -10.09 7.87
N ILE A 338 17.46 -9.31 8.18
CA ILE A 338 17.21 -8.73 9.50
C ILE A 338 16.19 -9.61 10.25
N ASP A 339 16.53 -10.02 11.46
CA ASP A 339 15.63 -10.85 12.27
C ASP A 339 14.37 -10.06 12.67
N SER A 340 13.21 -10.55 12.20
CA SER A 340 11.91 -9.96 12.51
C SER A 340 11.41 -10.27 13.93
N SER A 341 12.04 -11.22 14.64
CA SER A 341 11.65 -11.60 16.02
C SER A 341 11.88 -10.49 17.04
N GLU A 342 12.74 -9.53 16.75
CA GLU A 342 12.96 -8.34 17.58
C GLU A 342 11.83 -7.31 17.43
N GLN A 343 11.02 -7.44 16.39
CA GLN A 343 9.89 -6.54 16.14
C GLN A 343 8.72 -6.88 17.04
N LYS A 344 8.21 -5.88 17.78
CA LYS A 344 7.24 -6.09 18.85
C LYS A 344 5.93 -6.72 18.37
N ILE A 345 5.39 -6.27 17.24
CA ILE A 345 4.15 -6.80 16.67
C ILE A 345 4.13 -6.50 15.15
N LEU A 346 4.02 -7.54 14.34
CA LEU A 346 3.71 -7.46 12.91
C LEU A 346 2.39 -8.18 12.65
N ASP A 347 1.53 -7.60 11.82
CA ASP A 347 0.24 -8.20 11.43
C ASP A 347 0.32 -8.85 10.04
N GLY A 348 1.45 -8.69 9.34
CA GLY A 348 1.77 -9.34 8.06
C GLY A 348 2.63 -10.59 8.22
N GLN A 349 2.81 -11.31 7.11
CA GLN A 349 3.75 -12.43 6.98
C GLN A 349 4.71 -12.16 5.83
N SER A 350 5.96 -12.63 5.96
CA SER A 350 6.92 -12.53 4.86
C SER A 350 6.45 -13.29 3.62
N LEU A 351 6.56 -12.66 2.46
CA LEU A 351 6.27 -13.27 1.17
C LEU A 351 7.41 -14.16 0.65
N VAL A 352 8.58 -14.15 1.28
CA VAL A 352 9.76 -14.91 0.84
C VAL A 352 9.45 -16.39 0.59
N PRO A 353 8.66 -17.10 1.43
CA PRO A 353 8.27 -18.48 1.15
C PRO A 353 7.50 -18.65 -0.16
N LEU A 354 6.57 -17.74 -0.48
CA LEU A 354 5.81 -17.78 -1.74
C LEU A 354 6.69 -17.45 -2.94
N LEU A 355 7.60 -16.48 -2.78
CA LEU A 355 8.48 -15.99 -3.83
C LEU A 355 9.56 -16.99 -4.23
N THR A 356 10.06 -17.77 -3.28
CA THR A 356 11.16 -18.72 -3.50
C THR A 356 10.71 -20.17 -3.62
N GLY A 357 9.44 -20.46 -3.31
CA GLY A 357 8.93 -21.83 -3.18
C GLY A 357 9.56 -22.62 -2.02
N LYS A 358 10.22 -21.94 -1.07
CA LYS A 358 10.91 -22.54 0.07
C LYS A 358 10.36 -22.02 1.39
N GLY A 359 10.07 -22.92 2.31
CA GLY A 359 9.46 -22.59 3.59
C GLY A 359 7.93 -22.69 3.58
N GLN A 360 7.30 -22.20 4.63
CA GLN A 360 5.83 -22.23 4.79
C GLN A 360 5.27 -20.82 4.84
N PHE A 361 4.17 -20.62 4.11
CA PHE A 361 3.31 -19.45 4.25
C PHE A 361 2.02 -19.91 4.93
N ALA A 362 1.75 -19.38 6.13
CA ALA A 362 0.61 -19.85 6.90
C ALA A 362 -0.70 -19.35 6.27
N GLU A 363 -1.66 -20.26 6.16
CA GLU A 363 -3.04 -19.91 5.80
C GLU A 363 -3.61 -18.95 6.84
N ARG A 364 -4.28 -17.89 6.40
CA ARG A 364 -4.77 -16.82 7.28
C ARG A 364 -5.98 -16.12 6.70
N LYS A 365 -6.66 -15.38 7.58
CA LYS A 365 -7.72 -14.45 7.21
C LYS A 365 -7.16 -13.05 7.04
N LEU A 366 -7.73 -12.28 6.11
CA LEU A 366 -7.42 -10.87 5.95
C LEU A 366 -8.53 -10.03 6.58
N TYR A 367 -8.14 -8.97 7.29
CA TYR A 367 -9.07 -8.13 8.03
C TYR A 367 -8.91 -6.66 7.70
N TRP A 368 -10.04 -5.94 7.66
CA TRP A 368 -10.10 -4.49 7.52
C TRP A 368 -11.03 -3.91 8.58
N HIS A 369 -10.66 -2.76 9.13
CA HIS A 369 -11.44 -2.05 10.13
C HIS A 369 -11.46 -0.56 9.84
N PHE A 370 -12.64 0.02 9.72
CA PHE A 370 -12.86 1.42 9.34
C PHE A 370 -14.05 2.01 10.12
N PRO A 371 -13.84 2.44 11.35
CA PRO A 371 -14.90 2.93 12.25
C PRO A 371 -15.30 4.38 11.93
N ILE A 372 -15.39 4.72 10.63
CA ILE A 372 -15.50 6.08 10.10
C ILE A 372 -16.51 6.17 8.96
N TYR A 373 -16.90 7.39 8.61
CA TYR A 373 -17.70 7.67 7.42
C TYR A 373 -16.85 8.28 6.31
N LEU A 374 -17.06 7.82 5.09
CA LEU A 374 -16.47 8.41 3.90
C LEU A 374 -17.57 8.68 2.89
N GLN A 375 -17.80 9.97 2.57
CA GLN A 375 -18.85 10.41 1.65
C GLN A 375 -18.74 9.73 0.27
N GLY A 376 -19.87 9.52 -0.36
CA GLY A 376 -19.99 9.03 -1.73
C GLY A 376 -19.43 10.01 -2.77
N TYR A 377 -19.40 9.55 -4.01
CA TYR A 377 -19.06 10.39 -5.17
C TYR A 377 -20.27 11.13 -5.73
N GLY A 378 -21.47 10.93 -5.17
CA GLY A 378 -22.72 11.39 -5.74
C GLY A 378 -23.13 10.50 -6.93
N ASN A 379 -23.35 11.08 -8.10
CA ASN A 379 -23.81 10.33 -9.26
C ASN A 379 -22.78 9.30 -9.74
N ILE A 380 -23.06 8.02 -9.53
CA ILE A 380 -22.32 6.90 -10.11
C ILE A 380 -23.05 6.50 -11.39
N LYS A 381 -22.31 6.45 -12.51
CA LYS A 381 -22.90 6.15 -13.84
C LYS A 381 -23.48 4.74 -13.93
N LYS A 382 -22.91 3.81 -13.18
CA LYS A 382 -23.32 2.41 -13.11
C LYS A 382 -23.48 2.01 -11.64
N PRO A 383 -24.69 2.16 -11.08
CA PRO A 383 -24.94 1.85 -9.65
C PRO A 383 -24.58 0.42 -9.26
N GLU A 384 -24.72 -0.54 -10.17
CA GLU A 384 -24.38 -1.95 -9.99
C GLU A 384 -22.86 -2.19 -9.79
N GLU A 385 -22.03 -1.30 -10.28
CA GLU A 385 -20.59 -1.34 -10.08
C GLU A 385 -20.17 -0.59 -8.79
N GLY A 386 -21.08 0.18 -8.17
CA GLY A 386 -20.83 1.01 -7.01
C GLY A 386 -21.06 0.34 -5.67
N PRO A 387 -20.77 1.04 -4.55
CA PRO A 387 -21.27 0.64 -3.25
C PRO A 387 -22.80 0.69 -3.23
N HIS A 388 -23.42 -0.08 -2.34
CA HIS A 388 -24.88 -0.09 -2.18
C HIS A 388 -25.47 1.26 -1.74
N ASP A 389 -24.63 2.19 -1.34
CA ASP A 389 -24.97 3.47 -0.73
C ASP A 389 -24.43 4.62 -1.59
N SER A 390 -25.32 5.45 -2.11
CA SER A 390 -24.94 6.63 -2.89
C SER A 390 -24.35 7.76 -2.02
N ASP A 391 -24.72 7.82 -0.73
CA ASP A 391 -24.29 8.87 0.18
C ASP A 391 -22.89 8.62 0.73
N PHE A 392 -22.52 7.34 0.91
CA PHE A 392 -21.23 6.95 1.47
C PHE A 392 -20.57 5.84 0.65
N ARG A 393 -19.28 6.01 0.36
CA ARG A 393 -18.42 4.92 -0.16
C ARG A 393 -18.20 3.84 0.87
N THR A 394 -18.15 4.25 2.13
CA THR A 394 -18.14 3.34 3.28
C THR A 394 -18.82 3.98 4.49
N ARG A 395 -19.52 3.16 5.25
CA ARG A 395 -20.06 3.42 6.58
C ARG A 395 -19.20 2.68 7.60
N PRO A 396 -19.24 3.09 8.90
CA PRO A 396 -18.47 2.40 9.94
C PRO A 396 -18.71 0.90 9.93
N GLY A 397 -17.62 0.14 9.85
CA GLY A 397 -17.70 -1.31 9.75
C GLY A 397 -16.35 -2.03 9.89
N SER A 398 -16.42 -3.34 9.69
CA SER A 398 -15.26 -4.22 9.53
C SER A 398 -15.52 -5.24 8.42
N VAL A 399 -14.44 -5.72 7.82
CA VAL A 399 -14.50 -6.76 6.80
C VAL A 399 -13.50 -7.86 7.14
N VAL A 400 -13.86 -9.09 6.84
CA VAL A 400 -12.94 -10.24 6.88
C VAL A 400 -13.05 -11.04 5.60
N ARG A 401 -11.89 -11.48 5.08
CA ARG A 401 -11.79 -12.48 4.04
C ARG A 401 -11.23 -13.77 4.63
N ASP A 402 -11.96 -14.88 4.46
CA ASP A 402 -11.61 -16.23 4.89
C ASP A 402 -11.70 -17.19 3.69
N GLY A 403 -10.56 -17.50 3.07
CA GLY A 403 -10.51 -18.23 1.81
C GLY A 403 -11.28 -17.49 0.71
N LYS A 404 -12.32 -18.14 0.15
CA LYS A 404 -13.21 -17.54 -0.85
C LYS A 404 -14.32 -16.66 -0.26
N TRP A 405 -14.57 -16.75 1.03
CA TRP A 405 -15.64 -16.02 1.70
C TRP A 405 -15.18 -14.63 2.12
N LYS A 406 -16.04 -13.62 1.88
CA LYS A 406 -15.81 -12.26 2.35
C LYS A 406 -17.05 -11.75 3.05
N LEU A 407 -16.90 -11.36 4.32
CA LEU A 407 -17.98 -10.87 5.17
C LEU A 407 -17.73 -9.39 5.51
N HIS A 408 -18.75 -8.58 5.27
CA HIS A 408 -18.84 -7.19 5.72
C HIS A 408 -19.78 -7.09 6.92
N GLU A 409 -19.41 -6.33 7.94
CA GLU A 409 -20.25 -5.95 9.07
C GLU A 409 -20.34 -4.43 9.16
N TYR A 410 -21.55 -3.90 9.21
CA TYR A 410 -21.83 -2.47 9.34
C TYR A 410 -22.33 -2.17 10.76
N PHE A 411 -21.70 -1.18 11.43
CA PHE A 411 -21.96 -0.92 12.85
C PHE A 411 -23.23 -0.10 13.10
N GLU A 412 -23.80 0.56 12.09
CA GLU A 412 -25.01 1.37 12.25
C GLU A 412 -26.26 0.56 12.62
N ASP A 413 -26.37 -0.65 12.11
CA ASP A 413 -27.54 -1.53 12.21
C ASP A 413 -27.18 -2.99 12.49
N GLY A 414 -25.90 -3.33 12.52
CA GLY A 414 -25.43 -4.70 12.69
C GLY A 414 -25.60 -5.57 11.44
N ARG A 415 -25.93 -4.96 10.30
CA ARG A 415 -26.13 -5.67 9.04
C ARG A 415 -24.84 -6.39 8.62
N LEU A 416 -25.03 -7.62 8.13
CA LEU A 416 -23.98 -8.46 7.57
C LEU A 416 -24.21 -8.67 6.07
N GLU A 417 -23.13 -8.73 5.31
CA GLU A 417 -23.14 -9.13 3.90
C GLU A 417 -22.05 -10.17 3.70
N LEU A 418 -22.41 -11.35 3.15
CA LEU A 418 -21.50 -12.46 2.87
C LEU A 418 -21.44 -12.70 1.36
N TYR A 419 -20.23 -12.81 0.81
CA TYR A 419 -19.99 -13.06 -0.60
C TYR A 419 -19.06 -14.25 -0.80
N ASP A 420 -19.28 -15.03 -1.88
CA ASP A 420 -18.36 -16.06 -2.39
C ASP A 420 -17.58 -15.47 -3.55
N LEU A 421 -16.32 -15.09 -3.33
CA LEU A 421 -15.48 -14.41 -4.33
C LEU A 421 -15.07 -15.31 -5.51
N GLU A 422 -15.21 -16.63 -5.42
CA GLU A 422 -14.98 -17.54 -6.55
C GLU A 422 -16.18 -17.56 -7.50
N ALA A 423 -17.38 -17.55 -6.95
CA ALA A 423 -18.62 -17.57 -7.73
C ALA A 423 -19.09 -16.17 -8.12
N ASP A 424 -18.81 -15.16 -7.31
CA ASP A 424 -19.29 -13.78 -7.42
C ASP A 424 -18.19 -12.78 -7.04
N ILE A 425 -17.19 -12.63 -7.92
CA ILE A 425 -16.10 -11.67 -7.72
C ILE A 425 -16.58 -10.22 -7.68
N GLY A 426 -17.78 -9.97 -8.20
CA GLY A 426 -18.43 -8.66 -8.23
C GLY A 426 -19.21 -8.32 -6.96
N GLU A 427 -19.28 -9.25 -5.98
CA GLU A 427 -19.97 -9.04 -4.69
C GLU A 427 -21.42 -8.54 -4.87
N GLN A 428 -22.17 -9.16 -5.78
CA GLN A 428 -23.55 -8.76 -6.15
C GLN A 428 -24.62 -9.48 -5.31
N TYR A 429 -24.33 -10.71 -4.86
CA TYR A 429 -25.32 -11.60 -4.23
C TYR A 429 -24.96 -11.84 -2.77
N ASN A 430 -25.71 -11.19 -1.85
CA ASN A 430 -25.54 -11.40 -0.42
C ASN A 430 -26.06 -12.80 0.00
N LEU A 431 -25.16 -13.62 0.54
CA LEU A 431 -25.41 -15.02 0.90
C LEU A 431 -25.68 -15.25 2.40
N VAL A 432 -25.87 -14.21 3.20
CA VAL A 432 -26.05 -14.31 4.67
C VAL A 432 -27.18 -15.26 5.03
N GLU A 433 -28.35 -15.17 4.36
CA GLU A 433 -29.51 -15.98 4.66
C GLU A 433 -29.35 -17.43 4.18
N SER A 434 -28.66 -17.63 3.05
CA SER A 434 -28.47 -18.98 2.48
C SER A 434 -27.31 -19.77 3.12
N HIS A 435 -26.38 -19.07 3.83
CA HIS A 435 -25.21 -19.69 4.47
C HIS A 435 -25.05 -19.24 5.94
N PRO A 436 -26.06 -19.49 6.82
CA PRO A 436 -26.08 -18.95 8.19
C PRO A 436 -24.93 -19.49 9.07
N GLU A 437 -24.52 -20.76 8.89
CA GLU A 437 -23.43 -21.36 9.67
C GLU A 437 -22.08 -20.72 9.32
N ILE A 438 -21.79 -20.54 8.03
CA ILE A 438 -20.58 -19.86 7.55
C ILE A 438 -20.56 -18.41 8.04
N THR A 439 -21.67 -17.70 7.89
CA THR A 439 -21.84 -16.33 8.37
C THR A 439 -21.54 -16.21 9.86
N SER A 440 -22.14 -17.09 10.69
CA SER A 440 -21.95 -17.09 12.14
C SER A 440 -20.48 -17.35 12.53
N ARG A 441 -19.85 -18.33 11.90
CA ARG A 441 -18.44 -18.67 12.15
C ARG A 441 -17.51 -17.50 11.81
N ILE A 442 -17.62 -16.96 10.60
CA ILE A 442 -16.73 -15.88 10.13
C ILE A 442 -16.96 -14.58 10.90
N HIS A 443 -18.23 -14.31 11.27
CA HIS A 443 -18.55 -13.14 12.10
C HIS A 443 -17.99 -13.27 13.54
N ALA A 444 -17.99 -14.49 14.10
CA ALA A 444 -17.37 -14.75 15.40
C ALA A 444 -15.85 -14.49 15.34
N ASP A 445 -15.18 -14.96 14.28
CA ASP A 445 -13.75 -14.72 14.05
C ASP A 445 -13.45 -13.21 13.90
N LEU A 446 -14.28 -12.48 13.16
CA LEU A 446 -14.14 -11.02 12.99
C LEU A 446 -14.27 -10.28 14.34
N LYS A 447 -15.23 -10.67 15.16
CA LYS A 447 -15.40 -10.10 16.51
C LYS A 447 -14.23 -10.42 17.44
N GLN A 448 -13.71 -11.65 17.37
CA GLN A 448 -12.55 -12.06 18.16
C GLN A 448 -11.28 -11.28 17.73
N TRP A 449 -11.07 -11.12 16.42
CA TRP A 449 -9.97 -10.32 15.89
C TRP A 449 -10.06 -8.86 16.36
N ARG A 450 -11.25 -8.21 16.26
CA ARG A 450 -11.43 -6.85 16.78
C ARG A 450 -11.09 -6.74 18.26
N LYS A 451 -11.52 -7.73 19.06
CA LYS A 451 -11.19 -7.78 20.49
C LYS A 451 -9.68 -7.88 20.73
N SER A 452 -8.97 -8.75 20.01
CA SER A 452 -7.52 -8.93 20.13
C SER A 452 -6.74 -7.68 19.73
N MET A 453 -7.29 -6.90 18.78
CA MET A 453 -6.71 -5.65 18.28
C MET A 453 -7.08 -4.43 19.12
N ASN A 454 -7.97 -4.55 20.12
CA ASN A 454 -8.62 -3.42 20.78
C ASN A 454 -9.23 -2.44 19.77
N ALA A 455 -9.78 -2.94 18.67
CA ALA A 455 -10.31 -2.14 17.59
C ALA A 455 -11.59 -1.40 18.03
N PRO A 456 -11.62 -0.06 17.97
CA PRO A 456 -12.72 0.72 18.52
C PRO A 456 -13.95 0.67 17.62
N VAL A 457 -15.12 0.37 18.20
CA VAL A 457 -16.40 0.37 17.49
C VAL A 457 -17.21 1.60 17.91
N PRO A 458 -17.69 2.44 16.97
CA PRO A 458 -18.55 3.57 17.30
C PRO A 458 -19.92 3.06 17.78
N THR A 459 -20.36 3.57 18.95
CA THR A 459 -21.64 3.16 19.59
C THR A 459 -22.54 4.34 19.93
N LYS A 460 -22.01 5.57 19.88
CA LYS A 460 -22.77 6.77 20.22
C LYS A 460 -23.61 7.22 19.04
N LEU A 461 -24.91 7.41 19.27
CA LEU A 461 -25.82 7.98 18.29
C LEU A 461 -25.45 9.44 17.99
N ASN A 462 -25.54 9.81 16.73
CA ASN A 462 -25.37 11.18 16.30
C ASN A 462 -26.69 11.95 16.50
N PRO A 463 -26.73 13.03 17.32
CA PRO A 463 -27.93 13.78 17.58
C PRO A 463 -28.50 14.50 16.33
N ASP A 464 -27.69 14.73 15.32
CA ASP A 464 -28.10 15.37 14.07
C ASP A 464 -28.71 14.39 13.07
N TYR A 465 -28.68 13.07 13.37
CA TYR A 465 -29.15 12.05 12.44
C TYR A 465 -30.65 12.17 12.16
N GLN A 466 -31.01 12.20 10.89
CA GLN A 466 -32.38 12.18 10.40
C GLN A 466 -32.59 10.91 9.59
N PRO A 467 -33.38 9.94 10.08
CA PRO A 467 -33.74 8.75 9.31
C PRO A 467 -34.36 9.15 7.97
N GLN A 468 -33.93 8.53 6.89
CA GLN A 468 -34.51 8.72 5.56
C GLN A 468 -35.70 7.80 5.36
#